data_e966a4554b8d7660554396cf31fc8e6d
#
_entry.id   e966a4554b8d7660554396cf31fc8e6d
#
_cell.length_a   1.000
_cell.length_b   1.000
_cell.length_c   1.000
_cell.angle_alpha   90.00
_cell.angle_beta   90.00
_cell.angle_gamma   90.00
#
_symmetry.space_group_name_H-M   'P 1'
#
loop_
_entity.id
_entity.type
_entity.pdbx_description
1 polymer ?
#
loop_
_entity_poly.entity_id
_entity_poly.type
_entity_poly.pdbx_seq_one_letter_code
_entity_poly.pdbx_strand_id
1 'polypeptide(L)'
;ETETESLLELASGFFQKFWLQGHYRSAQLALIHFSNRYFYENRLKMLAKIELVNSNASPFKLIRVEGVWDKQTNKEEAEAVVEEIRLIQKSQPNYTIGVITFNFFQMELIQEMVNGEEDIKTENLAIKNIENVQGDEFDWVVFCIGYAKNKKGKLIANFGMLSKKGGINRLNVAITRAKNKITLVTSLRSNDFNQDQLKNEGISMLRDYIDFVKNISKGESLDIPAAPTFRFDNTWSLRDKIQGTYEGFQLERYHSSSLMDLALREKGIYAEAILTDDQRLYDALGSKEAFVYHPLQLKEKGWPYRFYFSRQYWMEKPLLGV
;
A
#
# COMPACT_ATOMS: atom_id res chain seq x y z
N GLU A 1 1.80 20.62 33.09
CA GLU A 1 2.78 20.54 31.99
C GLU A 1 2.37 19.34 31.14
N THR A 2 1.87 19.61 29.95
CA THR A 2 1.56 18.55 28.96
C THR A 2 2.87 18.19 28.26
N GLU A 3 3.43 17.03 28.60
CA GLU A 3 4.53 16.45 27.81
C GLU A 3 4.00 16.08 26.44
N THR A 4 4.40 16.84 25.41
CA THR A 4 4.09 16.56 24.01
C THR A 4 5.21 15.69 23.42
N GLU A 5 4.83 14.62 22.71
CA GLU A 5 5.80 13.63 22.18
C GLU A 5 6.55 14.15 20.95
N SER A 6 6.04 15.16 20.29
CA SER A 6 6.64 15.70 19.06
C SER A 6 6.34 17.19 18.87
N LEU A 7 7.22 17.86 18.12
CA LEU A 7 6.99 19.25 17.68
C LEU A 7 5.69 19.39 16.88
N LEU A 8 5.32 18.37 16.10
CA LEU A 8 4.07 18.37 15.33
C LEU A 8 2.85 18.36 16.25
N GLU A 9 2.88 17.58 17.32
CA GLU A 9 1.80 17.52 18.30
C GLU A 9 1.66 18.85 19.03
N LEU A 10 2.77 19.43 19.48
CA LEU A 10 2.78 20.76 20.07
C LEU A 10 2.22 21.82 19.11
N ALA A 11 2.70 21.86 17.88
CA ALA A 11 2.25 22.81 16.86
C ALA A 11 0.76 22.64 16.54
N SER A 12 0.23 21.43 16.61
CA SER A 12 -1.17 21.15 16.31
C SER A 12 -2.17 21.77 17.29
N GLY A 13 -1.71 22.17 18.48
CA GLY A 13 -2.50 22.93 19.45
C GLY A 13 -2.64 24.42 19.12
N PHE A 14 -1.75 24.96 18.27
CA PHE A 14 -1.68 26.39 17.97
C PHE A 14 -1.94 26.73 16.51
N PHE A 15 -1.72 25.77 15.58
CA PHE A 15 -1.82 25.99 14.13
C PHE A 15 -2.89 25.12 13.51
N GLN A 16 -3.48 25.61 12.41
CA GLN A 16 -4.40 24.83 11.59
C GLN A 16 -3.66 23.65 10.93
N LYS A 17 -4.26 22.45 11.02
CA LYS A 17 -3.72 21.25 10.38
C LYS A 17 -4.14 21.16 8.92
N PHE A 18 -3.17 20.93 8.05
CA PHE A 18 -3.40 20.58 6.66
C PHE A 18 -2.91 19.15 6.40
N TRP A 19 -3.75 18.36 5.77
CA TRP A 19 -3.45 16.97 5.44
C TRP A 19 -3.03 16.85 3.99
N LEU A 20 -1.85 16.27 3.75
CA LEU A 20 -1.44 15.87 2.42
C LEU A 20 -2.20 14.59 2.04
N GLN A 21 -3.07 14.69 1.05
CA GLN A 21 -3.95 13.58 0.64
C GLN A 21 -3.38 12.75 -0.51
N GLY A 22 -2.40 13.27 -1.26
CA GLY A 22 -1.82 12.57 -2.41
C GLY A 22 -0.78 11.54 -2.01
N HIS A 23 -0.99 10.29 -2.37
CA HIS A 23 0.02 9.24 -2.24
C HIS A 23 0.59 8.89 -3.62
N TYR A 24 1.88 9.11 -3.82
CA TYR A 24 2.58 8.93 -5.12
C TYR A 24 3.45 7.69 -5.19
N ARG A 25 4.03 7.23 -4.06
CA ARG A 25 5.06 6.19 -4.03
C ARG A 25 4.58 4.86 -4.57
N SER A 26 3.51 4.33 -4.01
CA SER A 26 3.06 2.97 -4.33
C SER A 26 2.50 2.87 -5.75
N ALA A 27 2.90 1.82 -6.45
CA ALA A 27 2.44 1.54 -7.80
C ALA A 27 1.06 0.85 -7.83
N GLN A 28 0.67 0.19 -6.73
CA GLN A 28 -0.61 -0.48 -6.55
C GLN A 28 -1.33 -0.01 -5.28
N LEU A 29 -2.66 0.04 -5.33
CA LEU A 29 -3.51 0.47 -4.22
C LEU A 29 -3.32 -0.38 -2.96
N ALA A 30 -3.19 -1.69 -3.13
CA ALA A 30 -3.07 -2.63 -2.02
C ALA A 30 -1.89 -2.32 -1.09
N LEU A 31 -0.76 -1.81 -1.62
CA LEU A 31 0.44 -1.49 -0.84
C LEU A 31 0.22 -0.43 0.23
N ILE A 32 -0.71 0.49 0.00
CA ILE A 32 -1.00 1.58 0.94
C ILE A 32 -2.40 1.45 1.58
N HIS A 33 -3.23 0.52 1.08
CA HIS A 33 -4.63 0.39 1.53
C HIS A 33 -4.73 0.16 3.04
N PHE A 34 -3.90 -0.73 3.59
CA PHE A 34 -3.85 -0.98 5.03
C PHE A 34 -3.54 0.31 5.80
N SER A 35 -2.49 1.04 5.40
CA SER A 35 -2.14 2.32 6.01
C SER A 35 -3.25 3.35 5.87
N ASN A 36 -3.86 3.45 4.69
CA ASN A 36 -4.94 4.40 4.44
C ASN A 36 -6.13 4.16 5.38
N ARG A 37 -6.49 2.90 5.59
CA ARG A 37 -7.60 2.52 6.48
C ARG A 37 -7.30 2.83 7.95
N TYR A 38 -6.13 2.41 8.46
CA TYR A 38 -5.84 2.43 9.89
C TYR A 38 -5.20 3.74 10.38
N PHE A 39 -4.52 4.50 9.52
CA PHE A 39 -3.76 5.70 9.92
C PHE A 39 -4.23 6.98 9.24
N TYR A 40 -4.89 6.89 8.10
CA TYR A 40 -5.29 8.07 7.32
C TYR A 40 -6.81 8.17 7.11
N GLU A 41 -7.61 7.37 7.80
CA GLU A 41 -9.09 7.41 7.78
C GLU A 41 -9.66 7.35 6.35
N ASN A 42 -9.00 6.60 5.46
CA ASN A 42 -9.31 6.51 4.03
C ASN A 42 -9.25 7.85 3.26
N ARG A 43 -8.48 8.83 3.76
CA ARG A 43 -8.38 10.16 3.14
C ARG A 43 -7.35 10.25 2.02
N LEU A 44 -6.46 9.24 1.88
CA LEU A 44 -5.42 9.29 0.84
C LEU A 44 -6.05 9.07 -0.53
N LYS A 45 -5.78 10.03 -1.43
CA LYS A 45 -6.10 9.93 -2.85
C LYS A 45 -4.95 9.22 -3.56
N MET A 46 -5.27 8.16 -4.26
CA MET A 46 -4.28 7.29 -4.88
C MET A 46 -4.77 6.81 -6.24
N LEU A 47 -3.79 6.46 -7.07
CA LEU A 47 -4.03 5.82 -8.36
C LEU A 47 -2.96 4.74 -8.59
N ALA A 48 -3.40 3.53 -8.94
CA ALA A 48 -2.51 2.47 -9.36
C ALA A 48 -2.02 2.71 -10.80
N LYS A 49 -0.84 2.18 -11.16
CA LYS A 49 -0.39 2.15 -12.54
C LYS A 49 -1.33 1.28 -13.37
N ILE A 50 -1.75 1.77 -14.55
CA ILE A 50 -2.71 1.05 -15.41
C ILE A 50 -2.21 -0.36 -15.80
N GLU A 51 -0.93 -0.52 -16.07
CA GLU A 51 -0.31 -1.81 -16.40
C GLU A 51 -0.48 -2.85 -15.27
N LEU A 52 -0.36 -2.41 -14.00
CA LEU A 52 -0.49 -3.28 -12.85
C LEU A 52 -1.94 -3.59 -12.51
N VAL A 53 -2.85 -2.65 -12.74
CA VAL A 53 -4.30 -2.91 -12.62
C VAL A 53 -4.72 -3.96 -13.65
N ASN A 54 -4.22 -3.84 -14.89
CA ASN A 54 -4.54 -4.75 -15.97
C ASN A 54 -3.90 -6.15 -15.81
N SER A 55 -2.75 -6.24 -15.12
CA SER A 55 -2.07 -7.52 -14.91
C SER A 55 -2.72 -8.40 -13.84
N ASN A 56 -3.55 -7.85 -12.98
CA ASN A 56 -4.14 -8.51 -11.79
C ASN A 56 -3.09 -9.18 -10.87
N ALA A 57 -1.82 -8.81 -10.98
CA ALA A 57 -0.75 -9.37 -10.16
C ALA A 57 -0.82 -8.83 -8.73
N SER A 58 -0.84 -9.73 -7.74
CA SER A 58 -0.78 -9.32 -6.34
C SER A 58 0.55 -8.63 -6.02
N PRO A 59 0.53 -7.46 -5.38
CA PRO A 59 1.74 -6.82 -4.88
C PRO A 59 2.29 -7.49 -3.62
N PHE A 60 1.61 -8.49 -3.09
CA PHE A 60 2.02 -9.21 -1.89
C PHE A 60 2.38 -10.66 -2.20
N LYS A 61 3.46 -11.12 -1.55
CA LYS A 61 3.85 -12.51 -1.44
C LYS A 61 3.96 -12.86 0.04
N LEU A 62 3.36 -13.97 0.45
CA LEU A 62 3.50 -14.49 1.81
C LEU A 62 4.34 -15.77 1.78
N ILE A 63 5.46 -15.76 2.50
CA ILE A 63 6.29 -16.94 2.74
C ILE A 63 6.11 -17.36 4.20
N ARG A 64 5.57 -18.56 4.40
CA ARG A 64 5.44 -19.14 5.72
C ARG A 64 6.49 -20.19 5.93
N VAL A 65 7.13 -20.11 7.09
CA VAL A 65 8.12 -21.10 7.56
C VAL A 65 7.72 -21.61 8.95
N GLU A 66 8.16 -22.79 9.31
CA GLU A 66 7.95 -23.33 10.67
C GLU A 66 9.21 -23.06 11.50
N GLY A 67 9.45 -21.78 11.78
CA GLY A 67 10.62 -21.34 12.51
C GLY A 67 10.44 -21.35 14.02
N VAL A 68 11.57 -21.34 14.72
CA VAL A 68 11.61 -21.36 16.18
C VAL A 68 12.32 -20.10 16.71
N TRP A 69 11.70 -19.42 17.65
CA TRP A 69 12.33 -18.32 18.38
C TRP A 69 13.39 -18.84 19.36
N ASP A 70 14.63 -18.58 19.04
CA ASP A 70 15.78 -18.94 19.90
C ASP A 70 16.80 -17.79 19.91
N LYS A 71 17.33 -17.43 21.09
CA LYS A 71 18.31 -16.35 21.26
C LYS A 71 17.99 -15.03 20.53
N GLN A 72 16.73 -14.65 20.55
CA GLN A 72 16.20 -13.45 19.89
C GLN A 72 16.23 -13.48 18.34
N THR A 73 16.40 -14.63 17.75
CA THR A 73 16.42 -14.85 16.29
C THR A 73 15.47 -15.98 15.88
N ASN A 74 15.23 -16.05 14.58
CA ASN A 74 14.51 -17.11 13.89
C ASN A 74 15.31 -17.45 12.62
N LYS A 75 16.06 -18.54 12.70
CA LYS A 75 17.00 -18.93 11.64
C LYS A 75 16.28 -19.31 10.36
N GLU A 76 15.16 -20.02 10.46
CA GLU A 76 14.36 -20.48 9.32
C GLU A 76 13.76 -19.29 8.54
N GLU A 77 13.35 -18.23 9.23
CA GLU A 77 12.93 -17.00 8.56
C GLU A 77 14.11 -16.28 7.89
N ALA A 78 15.29 -16.26 8.53
CA ALA A 78 16.48 -15.65 7.93
C ALA A 78 16.91 -16.38 6.66
N GLU A 79 16.93 -17.72 6.66
CA GLU A 79 17.21 -18.54 5.48
C GLU A 79 16.23 -18.27 4.36
N ALA A 80 14.93 -18.20 4.66
CA ALA A 80 13.90 -17.88 3.68
C ALA A 80 14.03 -16.47 3.10
N VAL A 81 14.48 -15.49 3.89
CA VAL A 81 14.77 -14.13 3.43
C VAL A 81 15.96 -14.13 2.47
N VAL A 82 17.05 -14.83 2.78
CA VAL A 82 18.22 -14.94 1.91
C VAL A 82 17.86 -15.55 0.57
N GLU A 83 17.08 -16.62 0.57
CA GLU A 83 16.60 -17.25 -0.67
C GLU A 83 15.68 -16.30 -1.46
N GLU A 84 14.79 -15.58 -0.80
CA GLU A 84 13.92 -14.61 -1.46
C GLU A 84 14.72 -13.47 -2.10
N ILE A 85 15.79 -12.99 -1.47
CA ILE A 85 16.70 -11.99 -2.07
C ILE A 85 17.28 -12.51 -3.37
N ARG A 86 17.79 -13.76 -3.42
CA ARG A 86 18.30 -14.39 -4.65
C ARG A 86 17.26 -14.43 -5.76
N LEU A 87 16.04 -14.85 -5.42
CA LEU A 87 14.93 -14.92 -6.38
C LEU A 87 14.55 -13.54 -6.92
N ILE A 88 14.52 -12.52 -6.06
CA ILE A 88 14.25 -11.15 -6.50
C ILE A 88 15.35 -10.64 -7.43
N GLN A 89 16.61 -10.78 -7.04
CA GLN A 89 17.74 -10.32 -7.87
C GLN A 89 17.81 -11.03 -9.22
N LYS A 90 17.44 -12.31 -9.29
CA LYS A 90 17.36 -13.06 -10.53
C LYS A 90 16.21 -12.58 -11.44
N SER A 91 15.04 -12.29 -10.86
CA SER A 91 13.84 -11.90 -11.62
C SER A 91 13.80 -10.41 -11.93
N GLN A 92 14.37 -9.58 -11.08
CA GLN A 92 14.34 -8.11 -11.12
C GLN A 92 15.72 -7.54 -10.76
N PRO A 93 16.74 -7.70 -11.62
CA PRO A 93 18.14 -7.37 -11.28
C PRO A 93 18.41 -5.90 -10.97
N ASN A 94 17.52 -5.01 -11.42
CA ASN A 94 17.66 -3.56 -11.24
C ASN A 94 16.82 -3.01 -10.06
N TYR A 95 16.07 -3.87 -9.36
CA TYR A 95 15.24 -3.41 -8.24
C TYR A 95 16.09 -3.13 -7.00
N THR A 96 15.75 -2.07 -6.30
CA THR A 96 16.21 -1.83 -4.94
C THR A 96 15.43 -2.71 -3.98
N ILE A 97 16.14 -3.46 -3.11
CA ILE A 97 15.57 -4.40 -2.16
C ILE A 97 15.79 -3.88 -0.75
N GLY A 98 14.74 -3.72 0.01
CA GLY A 98 14.80 -3.41 1.43
C GLY A 98 14.37 -4.62 2.27
N VAL A 99 15.28 -5.22 3.03
CA VAL A 99 14.92 -6.18 4.05
C VAL A 99 14.66 -5.43 5.35
N ILE A 100 13.47 -5.58 5.91
CA ILE A 100 13.08 -4.91 7.15
C ILE A 100 12.75 -5.95 8.22
N THR A 101 13.51 -5.94 9.31
CA THR A 101 13.31 -6.83 10.45
C THR A 101 12.64 -6.09 11.61
N PHE A 102 11.97 -6.83 12.47
CA PHE A 102 11.27 -6.27 13.62
C PHE A 102 12.11 -6.28 14.90
N ASN A 103 13.32 -6.85 14.85
CA ASN A 103 14.29 -6.77 15.92
C ASN A 103 15.72 -6.72 15.38
N PHE A 104 16.64 -6.23 16.20
CA PHE A 104 18.01 -5.98 15.82
C PHE A 104 18.81 -7.28 15.55
N PHE A 105 18.66 -8.28 16.41
CA PHE A 105 19.43 -9.54 16.30
C PHE A 105 19.06 -10.32 15.03
N GLN A 106 17.79 -10.26 14.61
CA GLN A 106 17.34 -10.85 13.35
C GLN A 106 17.97 -10.13 12.15
N MET A 107 18.12 -8.81 12.23
CA MET A 107 18.81 -8.02 11.21
C MET A 107 20.28 -8.45 11.09
N GLU A 108 21.00 -8.53 12.22
CA GLU A 108 22.40 -8.96 12.24
C GLU A 108 22.57 -10.37 11.66
N LEU A 109 21.70 -11.31 12.05
CA LEU A 109 21.74 -12.68 11.53
C LEU A 109 21.58 -12.71 10.00
N ILE A 110 20.61 -11.98 9.46
CA ILE A 110 20.40 -11.92 7.99
C ILE A 110 21.60 -11.26 7.32
N GLN A 111 22.14 -10.20 7.91
CA GLN A 111 23.30 -9.49 7.37
C GLN A 111 24.56 -10.38 7.35
N GLU A 112 24.80 -11.16 8.40
CA GLU A 112 25.89 -12.16 8.46
C GLU A 112 25.71 -13.23 7.38
N MET A 113 24.50 -13.78 7.22
CA MET A 113 24.20 -14.78 6.21
C MET A 113 24.43 -14.24 4.80
N VAL A 114 23.93 -13.02 4.50
CA VAL A 114 24.11 -12.38 3.18
C VAL A 114 25.59 -12.12 2.89
N ASN A 115 26.35 -11.67 3.87
CA ASN A 115 27.80 -11.43 3.70
C ASN A 115 28.59 -12.73 3.43
N GLY A 116 28.06 -13.89 3.81
CA GLY A 116 28.63 -15.20 3.53
C GLY A 116 28.33 -15.76 2.14
N GLU A 117 27.46 -15.08 1.36
CA GLU A 117 26.98 -15.54 0.04
C GLU A 117 27.59 -14.72 -1.08
N GLU A 118 28.41 -15.37 -1.93
CA GLU A 118 29.09 -14.70 -3.05
C GLU A 118 28.14 -14.33 -4.21
N ASP A 119 26.99 -15.00 -4.31
CA ASP A 119 26.01 -14.81 -5.38
C ASP A 119 25.02 -13.66 -5.12
N ILE A 120 25.00 -13.10 -3.93
CA ILE A 120 24.12 -11.98 -3.56
C ILE A 120 24.82 -10.64 -3.76
N LYS A 121 24.24 -9.80 -4.63
CA LYS A 121 24.70 -8.43 -4.84
C LYS A 121 24.20 -7.50 -3.77
N THR A 122 25.10 -6.77 -3.14
CA THR A 122 24.75 -5.85 -2.03
C THR A 122 24.50 -4.42 -2.46
N GLU A 123 24.83 -4.04 -3.70
CA GLU A 123 24.76 -2.66 -4.21
C GLU A 123 23.35 -2.05 -4.15
N ASN A 124 22.30 -2.86 -4.43
CA ASN A 124 20.89 -2.43 -4.38
C ASN A 124 20.13 -3.09 -3.23
N LEU A 125 20.83 -3.58 -2.20
CA LEU A 125 20.25 -4.26 -1.06
C LEU A 125 20.53 -3.48 0.22
N ALA A 126 19.47 -3.21 0.99
CA ALA A 126 19.58 -2.66 2.34
C ALA A 126 18.91 -3.59 3.34
N ILE A 127 19.60 -3.92 4.43
CA ILE A 127 19.05 -4.72 5.53
C ILE A 127 18.97 -3.81 6.75
N LYS A 128 17.75 -3.58 7.24
CA LYS A 128 17.48 -2.59 8.29
C LYS A 128 16.51 -3.11 9.35
N ASN A 129 16.62 -2.58 10.53
CA ASN A 129 15.61 -2.73 11.56
C ASN A 129 14.47 -1.72 11.32
N ILE A 130 13.26 -2.05 11.71
CA ILE A 130 12.04 -1.23 11.59
C ILE A 130 12.20 0.20 12.16
N GLU A 131 13.14 0.43 13.04
CA GLU A 131 13.43 1.75 13.60
C GLU A 131 14.19 2.68 12.65
N ASN A 132 14.92 2.12 11.69
CA ASN A 132 15.90 2.83 10.86
C ASN A 132 15.48 2.94 9.39
N VAL A 133 14.20 2.75 9.08
CA VAL A 133 13.68 2.78 7.69
C VAL A 133 12.97 4.08 7.33
N GLN A 134 12.96 5.06 8.23
CA GLN A 134 12.33 6.35 7.96
C GLN A 134 13.10 7.12 6.87
N GLY A 135 12.37 7.56 5.85
CA GLY A 135 12.95 8.27 4.70
C GLY A 135 13.38 7.39 3.54
N ASP A 136 13.60 6.09 3.78
CA ASP A 136 13.94 5.15 2.70
C ASP A 136 12.73 4.83 1.80
N GLU A 137 13.05 4.27 0.62
CA GLU A 137 12.07 3.67 -0.28
C GLU A 137 12.74 2.60 -1.14
N PHE A 138 12.04 1.51 -1.39
CA PHE A 138 12.54 0.35 -2.12
C PHE A 138 11.53 -0.11 -3.15
N ASP A 139 12.02 -0.66 -4.25
CA ASP A 139 11.14 -1.27 -5.25
C ASP A 139 10.46 -2.52 -4.71
N TRP A 140 11.18 -3.30 -3.92
CA TRP A 140 10.68 -4.48 -3.26
C TRP A 140 11.09 -4.51 -1.78
N VAL A 141 10.13 -4.64 -0.90
CA VAL A 141 10.39 -4.81 0.53
C VAL A 141 10.18 -6.26 0.94
N VAL A 142 11.15 -6.83 1.65
CA VAL A 142 11.05 -8.14 2.29
C VAL A 142 10.95 -7.92 3.80
N PHE A 143 9.78 -8.16 4.37
CA PHE A 143 9.61 -8.16 5.81
C PHE A 143 9.99 -9.52 6.40
N CYS A 144 10.85 -9.51 7.40
CA CYS A 144 11.13 -10.65 8.27
C CYS A 144 10.60 -10.35 9.65
N ILE A 145 9.55 -11.06 10.07
CA ILE A 145 8.95 -10.85 11.39
C ILE A 145 9.94 -11.25 12.48
N GLY A 146 10.65 -12.37 12.30
CA GLY A 146 11.65 -12.89 13.21
C GLY A 146 11.09 -13.53 14.47
N TYR A 147 9.89 -13.13 14.91
CA TYR A 147 9.22 -13.69 16.08
C TYR A 147 8.50 -15.00 15.76
N ALA A 148 8.67 -15.98 16.65
CA ALA A 148 8.01 -17.28 16.54
C ALA A 148 7.74 -17.87 17.93
N LYS A 149 7.07 -19.03 17.96
CA LYS A 149 7.00 -19.84 19.18
C LYS A 149 8.38 -20.39 19.54
N ASN A 150 8.69 -20.41 20.82
CA ASN A 150 9.91 -21.03 21.28
C ASN A 150 9.81 -22.58 21.23
N LYS A 151 10.91 -23.30 21.55
CA LYS A 151 10.99 -24.77 21.61
C LYS A 151 9.91 -25.42 22.49
N LYS A 152 9.28 -24.67 23.39
CA LYS A 152 8.16 -25.13 24.23
C LYS A 152 6.78 -24.80 23.65
N GLY A 153 6.71 -24.33 22.41
CA GLY A 153 5.47 -23.94 21.74
C GLY A 153 4.83 -22.65 22.22
N LYS A 154 5.52 -21.86 23.07
CA LYS A 154 5.00 -20.61 23.65
C LYS A 154 5.50 -19.40 22.84
N LEU A 155 4.57 -18.54 22.43
CA LEU A 155 4.91 -17.25 21.82
C LEU A 155 5.37 -16.27 22.91
N ILE A 156 6.42 -15.50 22.62
CA ILE A 156 6.91 -14.46 23.55
C ILE A 156 5.88 -13.33 23.70
N ALA A 157 5.90 -12.67 24.85
CA ALA A 157 4.95 -11.60 25.17
C ALA A 157 5.40 -10.22 24.64
N ASN A 158 6.69 -10.04 24.37
CA ASN A 158 7.26 -8.74 23.99
C ASN A 158 7.80 -8.78 22.56
N PHE A 159 7.25 -7.96 21.70
CA PHE A 159 7.64 -7.76 20.29
C PHE A 159 8.54 -6.52 20.13
N GLY A 160 9.44 -6.29 21.07
CA GLY A 160 10.41 -5.21 20.99
C GLY A 160 9.74 -3.83 20.84
N MET A 161 10.12 -3.10 19.81
CA MET A 161 9.63 -1.74 19.58
C MET A 161 8.16 -1.67 19.19
N LEU A 162 7.59 -2.73 18.63
CA LEU A 162 6.13 -2.78 18.35
C LEU A 162 5.31 -2.76 19.63
N SER A 163 5.83 -3.34 20.72
CA SER A 163 5.15 -3.37 22.02
C SER A 163 5.24 -2.05 22.78
N LYS A 164 6.08 -1.12 22.34
CA LYS A 164 6.27 0.19 22.97
C LYS A 164 5.29 1.22 22.42
N LYS A 165 5.07 2.31 23.17
CA LYS A 165 4.29 3.47 22.71
C LYS A 165 4.82 3.97 21.37
N GLY A 166 3.92 4.23 20.41
CA GLY A 166 4.29 4.60 19.05
C GLY A 166 4.75 3.44 18.14
N GLY A 167 4.66 2.18 18.60
CA GLY A 167 4.99 1.00 17.80
C GLY A 167 4.19 0.90 16.50
N ILE A 168 2.91 1.25 16.54
CA ILE A 168 2.04 1.31 15.36
C ILE A 168 2.56 2.28 14.29
N ASN A 169 3.10 3.43 14.69
CA ASN A 169 3.64 4.42 13.75
C ASN A 169 4.88 3.89 13.03
N ARG A 170 5.73 3.12 13.73
CA ARG A 170 6.89 2.45 13.11
C ARG A 170 6.45 1.40 12.09
N LEU A 171 5.42 0.63 12.43
CA LEU A 171 4.84 -0.33 11.49
C LEU A 171 4.29 0.40 10.25
N ASN A 172 3.53 1.49 10.44
CA ASN A 172 3.02 2.29 9.33
C ASN A 172 4.15 2.84 8.44
N VAL A 173 5.21 3.38 9.05
CA VAL A 173 6.38 3.86 8.30
C VAL A 173 6.98 2.72 7.48
N ALA A 174 7.19 1.54 8.06
CA ALA A 174 7.80 0.40 7.38
C ALA A 174 6.95 -0.11 6.20
N ILE A 175 5.65 -0.36 6.41
CA ILE A 175 4.78 -0.89 5.35
C ILE A 175 4.60 0.08 4.17
N THR A 176 4.83 1.38 4.38
CA THR A 176 4.76 2.39 3.32
C THR A 176 6.09 2.58 2.56
N ARG A 177 7.11 1.76 2.80
CA ARG A 177 8.42 1.88 2.11
C ARG A 177 8.45 1.24 0.73
N ALA A 178 7.52 0.34 0.43
CA ALA A 178 7.49 -0.38 -0.84
C ALA A 178 6.87 0.44 -1.99
N LYS A 179 7.55 0.44 -3.14
CA LYS A 179 7.05 1.01 -4.40
C LYS A 179 6.18 0.00 -5.16
N ASN A 180 6.69 -1.21 -5.36
CA ASN A 180 6.10 -2.19 -6.27
C ASN A 180 5.60 -3.46 -5.59
N LYS A 181 6.35 -4.01 -4.62
CA LYS A 181 6.02 -5.31 -4.04
C LYS A 181 6.49 -5.46 -2.59
N ILE A 182 5.75 -6.28 -1.84
CA ILE A 182 6.09 -6.70 -0.48
C ILE A 182 6.07 -8.21 -0.40
N THR A 183 7.16 -8.80 0.09
CA THR A 183 7.19 -10.18 0.58
C THR A 183 7.18 -10.17 2.09
N LEU A 184 6.24 -10.88 2.70
CA LEU A 184 6.19 -11.08 4.15
C LEU A 184 6.66 -12.50 4.47
N VAL A 185 7.80 -12.61 5.16
CA VAL A 185 8.35 -13.87 5.67
C VAL A 185 8.01 -13.97 7.15
N THR A 186 7.30 -15.02 7.55
CA THR A 186 6.84 -15.18 8.94
C THR A 186 6.53 -16.61 9.32
N SER A 187 6.84 -16.94 10.58
CA SER A 187 6.41 -18.17 11.25
C SER A 187 5.08 -18.00 11.99
N LEU A 188 4.62 -16.74 12.15
CA LEU A 188 3.40 -16.44 12.91
C LEU A 188 2.14 -16.57 12.05
N ARG A 189 1.09 -17.06 12.67
CA ARG A 189 -0.28 -17.03 12.17
C ARG A 189 -1.14 -16.14 13.05
N SER A 190 -2.20 -15.58 12.53
CA SER A 190 -3.12 -14.72 13.31
C SER A 190 -3.67 -15.40 14.58
N ASN A 191 -3.82 -16.74 14.55
CA ASN A 191 -4.31 -17.53 15.68
C ASN A 191 -3.25 -17.81 16.77
N ASP A 192 -2.00 -17.44 16.54
CA ASP A 192 -0.94 -17.66 17.52
C ASP A 192 -0.94 -16.60 18.63
N PHE A 193 -1.58 -15.47 18.40
CA PHE A 193 -1.67 -14.36 19.35
C PHE A 193 -2.78 -14.62 20.38
N ASN A 194 -2.43 -14.51 21.65
CA ASN A 194 -3.42 -14.61 22.73
C ASN A 194 -4.07 -13.26 23.04
N GLN A 195 -5.17 -13.27 23.82
CA GLN A 195 -5.94 -12.08 24.16
C GLN A 195 -5.13 -11.03 24.92
N ASP A 196 -4.18 -11.42 25.76
CA ASP A 196 -3.37 -10.46 26.52
C ASP A 196 -2.36 -9.75 25.63
N GLN A 197 -1.78 -10.44 24.65
CA GLN A 197 -0.89 -9.83 23.66
C GLN A 197 -1.66 -8.83 22.78
N LEU A 198 -2.89 -9.15 22.41
CA LEU A 198 -3.75 -8.31 21.57
C LEU A 198 -4.24 -7.03 22.28
N LYS A 199 -4.10 -6.90 23.58
CA LYS A 199 -4.30 -5.63 24.29
C LYS A 199 -3.25 -4.58 23.90
N ASN A 200 -2.09 -5.02 23.45
CA ASN A 200 -1.06 -4.13 22.90
C ASN A 200 -1.41 -3.76 21.45
N GLU A 201 -1.56 -2.48 21.20
CA GLU A 201 -1.99 -1.92 19.92
C GLU A 201 -1.05 -2.29 18.77
N GLY A 202 0.27 -2.25 18.98
CA GLY A 202 1.25 -2.60 17.94
C GLY A 202 1.21 -4.08 17.58
N ILE A 203 1.01 -4.97 18.56
CA ILE A 203 0.90 -6.41 18.33
C ILE A 203 -0.40 -6.73 17.61
N SER A 204 -1.52 -6.12 18.02
CA SER A 204 -2.81 -6.27 17.35
C SER A 204 -2.75 -5.83 15.89
N MET A 205 -2.10 -4.68 15.64
CA MET A 205 -1.91 -4.15 14.29
C MET A 205 -1.04 -5.07 13.42
N LEU A 206 0.02 -5.67 13.98
CA LEU A 206 0.85 -6.64 13.26
C LEU A 206 0.06 -7.89 12.88
N ARG A 207 -0.77 -8.42 13.78
CA ARG A 207 -1.67 -9.55 13.49
C ARG A 207 -2.60 -9.21 12.32
N ASP A 208 -3.22 -8.04 12.35
CA ASP A 208 -4.13 -7.58 11.31
C ASP A 208 -3.41 -7.41 9.97
N TYR A 209 -2.17 -6.92 10.01
CA TYR A 209 -1.34 -6.81 8.81
C TYR A 209 -0.95 -8.17 8.21
N ILE A 210 -0.63 -9.16 9.06
CA ILE A 210 -0.35 -10.54 8.61
C ILE A 210 -1.58 -11.14 7.91
N ASP A 211 -2.78 -10.95 8.46
CA ASP A 211 -4.01 -11.42 7.84
C ASP A 211 -4.33 -10.66 6.56
N PHE A 212 -4.14 -9.35 6.54
CA PHE A 212 -4.31 -8.54 5.34
C PHE A 212 -3.40 -9.04 4.19
N VAL A 213 -2.10 -9.20 4.44
CA VAL A 213 -1.14 -9.71 3.44
C VAL A 213 -1.56 -11.11 2.96
N LYS A 214 -1.96 -11.99 3.88
CA LYS A 214 -2.42 -13.35 3.55
C LYS A 214 -3.62 -13.32 2.61
N ASN A 215 -4.62 -12.47 2.88
CA ASN A 215 -5.85 -12.40 2.13
C ASN A 215 -5.60 -11.84 0.72
N ILE A 216 -4.90 -10.71 0.63
CA ILE A 216 -4.56 -10.11 -0.68
C ILE A 216 -3.63 -11.02 -1.49
N SER A 217 -2.69 -11.72 -0.86
CA SER A 217 -1.81 -12.69 -1.57
C SER A 217 -2.56 -13.87 -2.17
N LYS A 218 -3.75 -14.18 -1.67
CA LYS A 218 -4.66 -15.21 -2.20
C LYS A 218 -5.62 -14.70 -3.27
N GLY A 219 -5.57 -13.40 -3.59
CA GLY A 219 -6.43 -12.78 -4.59
C GLY A 219 -7.74 -12.24 -4.04
N GLU A 220 -7.88 -12.07 -2.72
CA GLU A 220 -9.05 -11.37 -2.17
C GLU A 220 -9.05 -9.90 -2.62
N SER A 221 -10.24 -9.40 -2.96
CA SER A 221 -10.42 -8.00 -3.34
C SER A 221 -10.24 -7.05 -2.16
N LEU A 222 -9.76 -5.83 -2.45
CA LEU A 222 -9.71 -4.78 -1.46
C LEU A 222 -11.12 -4.31 -1.09
N ASP A 223 -11.37 -4.14 0.20
CA ASP A 223 -12.55 -3.44 0.71
C ASP A 223 -12.34 -1.93 0.55
N ILE A 224 -12.65 -1.42 -0.63
CA ILE A 224 -12.54 0.01 -0.92
C ILE A 224 -13.87 0.66 -0.55
N PRO A 225 -13.89 1.64 0.38
CA PRO A 225 -15.10 2.34 0.73
C PRO A 225 -15.74 2.94 -0.53
N ALA A 226 -17.06 2.82 -0.64
CA ALA A 226 -17.80 3.49 -1.70
C ALA A 226 -17.48 4.99 -1.70
N ALA A 227 -17.32 5.57 -2.88
CA ALA A 227 -17.15 7.02 -2.99
C ALA A 227 -18.30 7.73 -2.25
N PRO A 228 -18.02 8.80 -1.50
CA PRO A 228 -19.05 9.52 -0.79
C PRO A 228 -20.17 9.92 -1.75
N THR A 229 -21.41 9.77 -1.30
CA THR A 229 -22.57 10.24 -2.03
C THR A 229 -22.48 11.75 -2.28
N PHE A 230 -23.01 12.20 -3.40
CA PHE A 230 -23.04 13.61 -3.78
C PHE A 230 -23.47 14.52 -2.61
N ARG A 231 -22.78 15.63 -2.45
CA ARG A 231 -23.17 16.72 -1.52
C ARG A 231 -24.47 17.41 -1.93
N PHE A 232 -24.89 17.24 -3.17
CA PHE A 232 -26.10 17.83 -3.73
C PHE A 232 -27.06 16.71 -4.10
N ASP A 233 -28.33 16.88 -3.77
CA ASP A 233 -29.43 16.06 -4.27
C ASP A 233 -29.57 16.34 -5.78
N ASN A 234 -28.72 15.67 -6.55
CA ASN A 234 -28.60 15.93 -7.96
C ASN A 234 -29.22 14.76 -8.73
N THR A 235 -30.38 15.01 -9.29
CA THR A 235 -31.10 14.03 -10.12
C THR A 235 -30.42 13.79 -11.47
N TRP A 236 -29.39 14.58 -11.82
CA TRP A 236 -28.66 14.48 -13.07
C TRP A 236 -27.14 14.43 -12.81
N SER A 237 -26.49 13.42 -13.36
CA SER A 237 -25.04 13.24 -13.34
C SER A 237 -24.59 12.81 -14.74
N LEU A 238 -23.61 13.50 -15.32
CA LEU A 238 -23.08 13.16 -16.64
C LEU A 238 -22.52 11.75 -16.65
N ARG A 239 -21.74 11.36 -15.64
CA ARG A 239 -21.16 10.01 -15.56
C ARG A 239 -22.22 8.91 -15.56
N ASP A 240 -23.39 9.14 -14.91
CA ASP A 240 -24.48 8.17 -14.90
C ASP A 240 -25.19 8.09 -16.27
N LYS A 241 -25.22 9.19 -16.98
CA LYS A 241 -25.82 9.25 -18.33
C LYS A 241 -24.96 8.57 -19.39
N ILE A 242 -23.64 8.67 -19.25
CA ILE A 242 -22.70 8.10 -20.23
C ILE A 242 -22.15 6.73 -19.83
N GLN A 243 -22.43 6.26 -18.61
CA GLN A 243 -22.05 4.91 -18.19
C GLN A 243 -22.79 3.86 -19.03
N GLY A 244 -22.07 2.86 -19.50
CA GLY A 244 -22.65 1.78 -20.28
C GLY A 244 -21.65 1.15 -21.26
N THR A 245 -22.19 0.46 -22.27
CA THR A 245 -21.39 -0.22 -23.29
C THR A 245 -21.49 0.51 -24.62
N TYR A 246 -20.34 0.72 -25.25
CA TYR A 246 -20.18 1.37 -26.55
C TYR A 246 -19.36 0.44 -27.45
N GLU A 247 -19.87 0.01 -28.60
CA GLU A 247 -19.20 -0.80 -29.63
C GLU A 247 -17.84 -1.44 -29.22
N GLY A 248 -17.86 -2.48 -28.38
CA GLY A 248 -16.67 -3.19 -27.91
C GLY A 248 -15.95 -2.57 -26.69
N PHE A 249 -16.43 -1.45 -26.19
CA PHE A 249 -15.92 -0.78 -24.99
C PHE A 249 -16.96 -0.79 -23.90
N GLN A 250 -16.50 -0.91 -22.65
CA GLN A 250 -17.30 -0.76 -21.45
C GLN A 250 -16.85 0.48 -20.71
N LEU A 251 -17.78 1.38 -20.41
CA LEU A 251 -17.53 2.56 -19.60
C LEU A 251 -18.13 2.35 -18.21
N GLU A 252 -17.28 2.30 -17.18
CA GLU A 252 -17.67 2.00 -15.81
C GLU A 252 -17.14 3.01 -14.81
N ARG A 253 -17.82 3.16 -13.67
CA ARG A 253 -17.29 3.95 -12.55
C ARG A 253 -16.01 3.31 -12.03
N TYR A 254 -14.98 4.14 -11.83
CA TYR A 254 -13.72 3.68 -11.25
C TYR A 254 -13.70 3.99 -9.76
N HIS A 255 -14.11 3.02 -8.96
CA HIS A 255 -14.24 3.19 -7.51
C HIS A 255 -12.91 3.18 -6.76
N SER A 256 -11.85 2.68 -7.38
CA SER A 256 -10.54 2.54 -6.73
C SER A 256 -9.75 3.86 -6.64
N SER A 257 -10.23 4.94 -7.23
CA SER A 257 -9.60 6.26 -7.14
C SER A 257 -10.60 7.38 -7.34
N SER A 258 -10.42 8.48 -6.62
CA SER A 258 -11.18 9.73 -6.81
C SER A 258 -10.58 10.65 -7.88
N LEU A 259 -9.51 10.22 -8.57
CA LEU A 259 -8.81 11.04 -9.57
C LEU A 259 -9.46 11.00 -10.95
N MET A 260 -10.36 10.06 -11.18
CA MET A 260 -11.16 9.93 -12.40
C MET A 260 -12.61 9.59 -12.05
N ASP A 261 -13.54 9.93 -12.97
CA ASP A 261 -14.97 9.65 -12.79
C ASP A 261 -15.33 8.28 -13.32
N LEU A 262 -14.85 7.98 -14.54
CA LEU A 262 -15.11 6.72 -15.23
C LEU A 262 -13.80 6.17 -15.83
N ALA A 263 -13.77 4.87 -16.04
CA ALA A 263 -12.72 4.19 -16.79
C ALA A 263 -13.32 3.46 -17.99
N LEU A 264 -12.67 3.60 -19.13
CA LEU A 264 -12.99 2.86 -20.35
C LEU A 264 -12.25 1.53 -20.35
N ARG A 265 -12.97 0.43 -20.56
CA ARG A 265 -12.41 -0.90 -20.75
C ARG A 265 -12.65 -1.38 -22.17
N GLU A 266 -11.59 -1.89 -22.79
CA GLU A 266 -11.63 -2.56 -24.08
C GLU A 266 -11.24 -4.03 -23.86
N LYS A 267 -12.11 -4.97 -24.25
CA LYS A 267 -11.90 -6.42 -24.09
C LYS A 267 -11.51 -6.82 -22.66
N GLY A 268 -12.07 -6.15 -21.67
CA GLY A 268 -11.82 -6.43 -20.26
C GLY A 268 -10.58 -5.75 -19.67
N ILE A 269 -9.81 -4.99 -20.45
CA ILE A 269 -8.59 -4.27 -20.04
C ILE A 269 -8.89 -2.78 -19.95
N TYR A 270 -8.44 -2.11 -18.91
CA TYR A 270 -8.54 -0.65 -18.80
C TYR A 270 -7.67 0.02 -19.87
N ALA A 271 -8.29 0.91 -20.64
CA ALA A 271 -7.65 1.61 -21.74
C ALA A 271 -7.47 3.10 -21.46
N GLU A 272 -8.46 3.75 -20.83
CA GLU A 272 -8.48 5.20 -20.68
C GLU A 272 -9.29 5.65 -19.48
N ALA A 273 -8.91 6.78 -18.89
CA ALA A 273 -9.64 7.49 -17.84
C ALA A 273 -10.51 8.61 -18.45
N ILE A 274 -11.76 8.70 -18.01
CA ILE A 274 -12.68 9.77 -18.41
C ILE A 274 -12.88 10.71 -17.22
N LEU A 275 -12.60 11.99 -17.46
CA LEU A 275 -12.76 13.08 -16.51
C LEU A 275 -13.98 13.90 -16.89
N THR A 276 -14.98 13.96 -16.03
CA THR A 276 -16.22 14.71 -16.27
C THR A 276 -16.26 16.01 -15.45
N ASP A 277 -17.26 16.82 -15.70
CA ASP A 277 -17.60 18.00 -14.91
C ASP A 277 -18.56 17.70 -13.74
N ASP A 278 -18.51 16.47 -13.24
CA ASP A 278 -19.32 16.00 -12.10
C ASP A 278 -18.60 16.17 -10.74
N GLN A 279 -18.87 15.25 -9.82
CA GLN A 279 -18.45 15.31 -8.40
C GLN A 279 -16.95 15.56 -8.22
N ARG A 280 -16.09 14.93 -9.02
CA ARG A 280 -14.63 15.11 -8.94
C ARG A 280 -14.24 16.59 -9.07
N LEU A 281 -14.91 17.33 -9.94
CA LEU A 281 -14.68 18.76 -10.14
C LEU A 281 -15.12 19.57 -8.91
N TYR A 282 -16.25 19.21 -8.31
CA TYR A 282 -16.77 19.88 -7.12
C TYR A 282 -15.97 19.55 -5.85
N ASP A 283 -15.41 18.34 -5.77
CA ASP A 283 -14.61 17.89 -4.63
C ASP A 283 -13.15 18.39 -4.71
N ALA A 284 -12.72 18.91 -5.87
CA ALA A 284 -11.40 19.49 -6.02
C ALA A 284 -11.28 20.79 -5.22
N LEU A 285 -10.12 21.01 -4.57
CA LEU A 285 -9.83 22.25 -3.83
C LEU A 285 -9.77 23.49 -4.71
N GLY A 286 -9.68 23.30 -6.02
CA GLY A 286 -9.67 24.37 -7.01
C GLY A 286 -9.45 23.85 -8.42
N SER A 287 -9.58 24.76 -9.41
CA SER A 287 -9.42 24.42 -10.83
C SER A 287 -8.04 23.84 -11.15
N LYS A 288 -6.98 24.27 -10.45
CA LYS A 288 -5.63 23.74 -10.62
C LYS A 288 -5.54 22.25 -10.21
N GLU A 289 -6.22 21.85 -9.15
CA GLU A 289 -6.29 20.42 -8.76
C GLU A 289 -7.01 19.62 -9.86
N ALA A 290 -8.19 20.06 -10.28
CA ALA A 290 -9.03 19.35 -11.22
C ALA A 290 -8.43 19.23 -12.63
N PHE A 291 -7.80 20.31 -13.13
CA PHE A 291 -7.35 20.42 -14.53
C PHE A 291 -5.85 20.28 -14.75
N VAL A 292 -5.05 20.28 -13.67
CA VAL A 292 -3.60 20.15 -13.78
C VAL A 292 -3.11 18.94 -12.98
N TYR A 293 -3.38 18.90 -11.68
CA TYR A 293 -2.78 17.86 -10.82
C TYR A 293 -3.37 16.47 -11.04
N HIS A 294 -4.69 16.33 -11.18
CA HIS A 294 -5.30 15.03 -11.49
C HIS A 294 -4.82 14.49 -12.84
N PRO A 295 -4.82 15.26 -13.94
CA PRO A 295 -4.25 14.83 -15.22
C PRO A 295 -2.76 14.44 -15.15
N LEU A 296 -1.94 15.19 -14.40
CA LEU A 296 -0.52 14.85 -14.23
C LEU A 296 -0.35 13.51 -13.52
N GLN A 297 -1.12 13.25 -12.46
CA GLN A 297 -1.07 11.97 -11.74
C GLN A 297 -1.53 10.80 -12.64
N LEU A 298 -2.56 11.00 -13.45
CA LEU A 298 -2.98 10.01 -14.45
C LEU A 298 -1.84 9.68 -15.41
N LYS A 299 -1.19 10.70 -15.97
CA LYS A 299 -0.06 10.55 -16.88
C LYS A 299 1.12 9.81 -16.22
N GLU A 300 1.50 10.16 -14.99
CA GLU A 300 2.57 9.50 -14.23
C GLU A 300 2.28 8.02 -13.96
N LYS A 301 1.02 7.67 -13.81
CA LYS A 301 0.58 6.28 -13.60
C LYS A 301 0.26 5.54 -14.91
N GLY A 302 0.59 6.16 -16.06
CA GLY A 302 0.45 5.56 -17.39
C GLY A 302 -0.98 5.51 -17.93
N TRP A 303 -1.92 6.23 -17.30
CA TRP A 303 -3.30 6.29 -17.76
C TRP A 303 -3.44 7.32 -18.87
N PRO A 304 -3.84 6.94 -20.11
CA PRO A 304 -4.42 7.85 -21.06
C PRO A 304 -5.68 8.48 -20.45
N TYR A 305 -5.98 9.72 -20.78
CA TYR A 305 -7.18 10.36 -20.26
C TYR A 305 -7.77 11.34 -21.27
N ARG A 306 -9.08 11.58 -21.14
CA ARG A 306 -9.80 12.65 -21.83
C ARG A 306 -10.80 13.32 -20.92
N PHE A 307 -11.10 14.58 -21.22
CA PHE A 307 -12.21 15.27 -20.60
C PHE A 307 -13.46 15.08 -21.45
N TYR A 308 -14.60 14.86 -20.79
CA TYR A 308 -15.90 14.87 -21.41
C TYR A 308 -16.85 15.69 -20.53
N PHE A 309 -17.35 16.80 -21.07
CA PHE A 309 -18.15 17.77 -20.34
C PHE A 309 -19.64 17.64 -20.65
N SER A 310 -20.49 18.01 -19.72
CA SER A 310 -21.94 18.06 -19.88
C SER A 310 -22.40 18.79 -21.14
N ARG A 311 -21.69 19.87 -21.51
CA ARG A 311 -21.96 20.59 -22.75
C ARG A 311 -21.82 19.72 -24.00
N GLN A 312 -20.84 18.80 -24.02
CA GLN A 312 -20.62 17.90 -25.16
C GLN A 312 -21.78 16.90 -25.29
N TYR A 313 -22.24 16.37 -24.14
CA TYR A 313 -23.40 15.49 -24.08
C TYR A 313 -24.64 16.16 -24.65
N TRP A 314 -24.97 17.38 -24.21
CA TRP A 314 -26.11 18.12 -24.66
C TRP A 314 -26.01 18.59 -26.13
N MET A 315 -24.82 18.65 -26.69
CA MET A 315 -24.58 18.92 -28.11
C MET A 315 -24.52 17.64 -28.95
N GLU A 316 -24.90 16.48 -28.39
CA GLU A 316 -24.89 15.15 -29.02
C GLU A 316 -23.54 14.78 -29.65
N LYS A 317 -22.44 15.26 -29.08
CA LYS A 317 -21.09 14.88 -29.50
C LYS A 317 -20.72 13.52 -28.92
N PRO A 318 -20.25 12.56 -29.75
CA PRO A 318 -19.90 11.25 -29.26
C PRO A 318 -18.75 11.32 -28.22
N LEU A 319 -18.82 10.49 -27.17
CA LEU A 319 -17.76 10.35 -26.17
C LEU A 319 -16.49 9.79 -26.80
N LEU A 320 -16.63 8.78 -27.63
CA LEU A 320 -15.57 8.15 -28.40
C LEU A 320 -15.60 8.79 -29.78
N GLY A 321 -14.63 9.66 -30.08
CA GLY A 321 -14.51 10.22 -31.43
C GLY A 321 -14.29 9.10 -32.44
N VAL A 322 -15.22 8.93 -33.34
CA VAL A 322 -15.05 8.17 -34.58
C VAL A 322 -14.51 9.13 -35.62
#